data_8be1450403e44eec856ab6f162e7b113
#
_entry.id   8be1450403e44eec856ab6f162e7b113
#
_cell.length_a   1.000
_cell.length_b   1.000
_cell.length_c   1.000
_cell.angle_alpha   90.00
_cell.angle_beta   90.00
_cell.angle_gamma   90.00
#
_symmetry.space_group_name_H-M   'P 1'
#
loop_
_entity.id
_entity.type
_entity.pdbx_description
1 polymer ?
#
loop_
_entity_poly.entity_id
_entity_poly.type
_entity_poly.pdbx_seq_one_letter_code
_entity_poly.pdbx_strand_id
1 'polypeptide(L)'
;MTFASLSTPTTAAELRYLALGDSYTIGEGVAESARWPALLAQQLRADGIAMSAPRIIAQTGWTTDELSAAMDAAGPLGEWDFVSLLIGVNNQYRGRSVEDFRSEFSGLLTRAIQLARGRTDRVLVLAIPDWGVTPFAEGRNRANIATEVDAFNAVKRAICASRGVAFVDISAVSRKFGGQPTHLADDGLHPGPALYLEWARAARSVARARLPGGMGREWGGE
;
A
#
# COMPACT_ATOMS: atom_id res chain seq x y z
N MET A 1 7.26 48.76 28.70
CA MET A 1 7.41 47.31 28.84
C MET A 1 6.60 46.63 27.77
N THR A 2 7.26 46.09 26.75
CA THR A 2 6.61 45.48 25.60
C THR A 2 6.58 43.97 25.84
N PHE A 3 5.40 43.41 26.05
CA PHE A 3 5.23 41.95 26.19
C PHE A 3 5.34 41.31 24.80
N ALA A 4 6.40 40.56 24.56
CA ALA A 4 6.52 39.71 23.40
C ALA A 4 5.53 38.53 23.58
N SER A 5 4.53 38.44 22.71
CA SER A 5 3.59 37.34 22.63
C SER A 5 4.35 36.11 22.09
N LEU A 6 4.60 35.13 22.94
CA LEU A 6 5.13 33.84 22.54
C LEU A 6 4.00 33.07 21.81
N SER A 7 4.07 33.07 20.48
CA SER A 7 3.22 32.21 19.66
C SER A 7 3.60 30.75 19.93
N THR A 8 2.72 30.00 20.60
CA THR A 8 2.85 28.54 20.74
C THR A 8 2.86 27.92 19.34
N PRO A 9 3.83 27.06 19.01
CA PRO A 9 3.81 26.37 17.73
C PRO A 9 2.56 25.49 17.65
N THR A 10 1.68 25.76 16.72
CA THR A 10 0.55 24.87 16.40
C THR A 10 1.15 23.59 15.85
N THR A 11 1.12 22.53 16.62
CA THR A 11 1.46 21.19 16.11
C THR A 11 0.50 20.87 14.97
N ALA A 12 1.04 20.66 13.77
CA ALA A 12 0.24 20.24 12.62
C ALA A 12 -0.52 18.96 13.00
N ALA A 13 -1.83 18.93 12.72
CA ALA A 13 -2.66 17.76 13.00
C ALA A 13 -2.07 16.53 12.29
N GLU A 14 -2.01 15.42 12.99
CA GLU A 14 -1.47 14.17 12.46
C GLU A 14 -2.40 13.63 11.36
N LEU A 15 -1.82 13.28 10.20
CA LEU A 15 -2.56 12.72 9.08
C LEU A 15 -2.97 11.27 9.38
N ARG A 16 -4.26 10.98 9.31
CA ARG A 16 -4.82 9.64 9.55
C ARG A 16 -4.57 8.73 8.36
N TYR A 17 -3.98 7.56 8.60
CA TYR A 17 -3.63 6.58 7.57
C TYR A 17 -4.42 5.28 7.72
N LEU A 18 -5.09 4.84 6.62
CA LEU A 18 -5.78 3.56 6.49
C LEU A 18 -5.07 2.69 5.45
N ALA A 19 -4.69 1.46 5.80
CA ALA A 19 -4.12 0.48 4.90
C ALA A 19 -5.08 -0.70 4.70
N LEU A 20 -5.47 -0.94 3.44
CA LEU A 20 -6.42 -1.97 3.02
C LEU A 20 -5.69 -3.07 2.25
N GLY A 21 -5.99 -4.35 2.51
CA GLY A 21 -5.37 -5.41 1.74
C GLY A 21 -5.60 -6.84 2.24
N ASP A 22 -4.58 -7.66 2.02
CA ASP A 22 -4.52 -9.08 2.36
C ASP A 22 -3.30 -9.41 3.24
N SER A 23 -2.75 -10.63 3.14
CA SER A 23 -1.56 -11.07 3.90
C SER A 23 -0.36 -10.14 3.69
N TYR A 24 -0.19 -9.59 2.52
CA TYR A 24 0.89 -8.67 2.22
C TYR A 24 0.74 -7.31 2.94
N THR A 25 -0.45 -6.93 3.34
CA THR A 25 -0.71 -5.70 4.09
C THR A 25 -0.76 -5.92 5.59
N ILE A 26 -1.38 -7.04 6.05
CA ILE A 26 -1.32 -7.42 7.47
C ILE A 26 0.09 -7.81 7.91
N GLY A 27 0.97 -8.16 6.96
CA GLY A 27 2.36 -8.52 7.23
C GLY A 27 2.48 -9.90 7.84
N GLU A 28 1.98 -10.91 7.10
CA GLU A 28 2.13 -12.31 7.50
C GLU A 28 3.60 -12.65 7.74
N GLY A 29 3.87 -13.29 8.89
CA GLY A 29 5.22 -13.74 9.26
C GLY A 29 6.17 -12.64 9.79
N VAL A 30 5.73 -11.37 9.93
CA VAL A 30 6.57 -10.31 10.48
C VAL A 30 5.91 -9.55 11.63
N ALA A 31 6.74 -8.93 12.48
CA ALA A 31 6.26 -8.04 13.53
C ALA A 31 5.53 -6.81 12.95
N GLU A 32 4.59 -6.23 13.71
CA GLU A 32 3.79 -5.08 13.27
C GLU A 32 4.62 -3.89 12.78
N SER A 33 5.74 -3.61 13.47
CA SER A 33 6.64 -2.52 13.12
C SER A 33 7.39 -2.73 11.80
N ALA A 34 7.48 -3.99 11.32
CA ALA A 34 8.15 -4.36 10.09
C ALA A 34 7.20 -4.48 8.88
N ARG A 35 5.89 -4.30 9.07
CA ARG A 35 4.90 -4.27 7.97
C ARG A 35 5.14 -3.06 7.09
N TRP A 36 5.02 -3.22 5.76
CA TRP A 36 5.30 -2.10 4.84
C TRP A 36 4.47 -0.82 5.12
N PRO A 37 3.17 -0.87 5.57
CA PRO A 37 2.46 0.36 5.88
C PRO A 37 3.04 1.08 7.11
N ALA A 38 3.50 0.33 8.12
CA ALA A 38 4.15 0.90 9.30
C ALA A 38 5.50 1.53 8.95
N LEU A 39 6.30 0.85 8.13
CA LEU A 39 7.58 1.36 7.62
C LEU A 39 7.38 2.60 6.74
N LEU A 40 6.35 2.63 5.88
CA LEU A 40 6.00 3.81 5.10
C LEU A 40 5.64 5.01 5.99
N ALA A 41 4.78 4.80 6.99
CA ALA A 41 4.43 5.86 7.94
C ALA A 41 5.65 6.37 8.70
N GLN A 42 6.55 5.49 9.11
CA GLN A 42 7.81 5.86 9.77
C GLN A 42 8.69 6.73 8.84
N GLN A 43 8.84 6.33 7.57
CA GLN A 43 9.64 7.08 6.59
C GLN A 43 9.03 8.45 6.29
N LEU A 44 7.71 8.55 6.18
CA LEU A 44 7.01 9.83 5.98
C LEU A 44 7.18 10.76 7.17
N ARG A 45 7.14 10.23 8.41
CA ARG A 45 7.47 11.02 9.61
C ARG A 45 8.91 11.54 9.58
N ALA A 46 9.85 10.72 9.15
CA ALA A 46 11.25 11.14 8.98
C ALA A 46 11.41 12.24 7.91
N ASP A 47 10.48 12.32 6.95
CA ASP A 47 10.39 13.41 5.97
C ASP A 47 9.68 14.68 6.50
N GLY A 48 9.28 14.70 7.77
CA GLY A 48 8.57 15.83 8.38
C GLY A 48 7.05 15.83 8.15
N ILE A 49 6.49 14.76 7.60
CA ILE A 49 5.04 14.60 7.42
C ILE A 49 4.48 13.92 8.67
N ALA A 50 3.65 14.62 9.44
CA ALA A 50 3.02 14.08 10.65
C ALA A 50 1.99 13.01 10.28
N MET A 51 2.44 11.77 10.10
CA MET A 51 1.63 10.62 9.70
C MET A 51 1.35 9.72 10.91
N SER A 52 0.09 9.34 11.14
CA SER A 52 -0.28 8.39 12.19
C SER A 52 0.28 6.98 11.92
N ALA A 53 0.29 6.15 12.95
CA ALA A 53 0.38 4.71 12.71
C ALA A 53 -0.81 4.28 11.82
N PRO A 54 -0.61 3.34 10.87
CA PRO A 54 -1.69 2.91 10.01
C PRO A 54 -2.75 2.11 10.78
N ARG A 55 -4.04 2.44 10.58
CA ARG A 55 -5.09 1.45 10.82
C ARG A 55 -5.06 0.47 9.67
N ILE A 56 -5.01 -0.82 9.97
CA ILE A 56 -4.96 -1.88 8.95
C ILE A 56 -6.31 -2.62 8.94
N ILE A 57 -6.90 -2.78 7.75
CA ILE A 57 -7.99 -3.71 7.47
C ILE A 57 -7.47 -4.67 6.41
N ALA A 58 -6.98 -5.79 6.85
CA ALA A 58 -6.35 -6.81 6.01
C ALA A 58 -6.30 -8.14 6.75
N GLN A 59 -6.38 -9.24 6.02
CA GLN A 59 -6.24 -10.58 6.54
C GLN A 59 -5.64 -11.51 5.48
N THR A 60 -4.89 -12.50 5.93
CA THR A 60 -4.32 -13.55 5.08
C THR A 60 -5.40 -14.28 4.29
N GLY A 61 -5.16 -14.41 3.01
CA GLY A 61 -6.05 -15.14 2.09
C GLY A 61 -7.15 -14.28 1.45
N TRP A 62 -7.40 -13.07 1.91
CA TRP A 62 -8.50 -12.27 1.37
C TRP A 62 -8.37 -11.95 -0.13
N THR A 63 -9.49 -12.13 -0.81
CA THR A 63 -9.75 -11.65 -2.17
C THR A 63 -10.41 -10.26 -2.11
N THR A 64 -10.66 -9.66 -3.26
CA THR A 64 -11.28 -8.34 -3.38
C THR A 64 -12.67 -8.25 -2.75
N ASP A 65 -13.51 -9.26 -2.94
CA ASP A 65 -14.85 -9.34 -2.34
C ASP A 65 -14.80 -9.57 -0.82
N GLU A 66 -13.88 -10.42 -0.34
CA GLU A 66 -13.67 -10.66 1.09
C GLU A 66 -13.18 -9.39 1.82
N LEU A 67 -12.25 -8.63 1.22
CA LEU A 67 -11.86 -7.32 1.75
C LEU A 67 -13.05 -6.35 1.76
N SER A 68 -13.85 -6.32 0.71
CA SER A 68 -15.03 -5.45 0.64
C SER A 68 -16.03 -5.77 1.76
N ALA A 69 -16.31 -7.06 1.99
CA ALA A 69 -17.18 -7.52 3.07
C ALA A 69 -16.62 -7.18 4.47
N ALA A 70 -15.30 -7.32 4.64
CA ALA A 70 -14.64 -6.95 5.90
C ALA A 70 -14.70 -5.45 6.18
N MET A 71 -14.61 -4.61 5.16
CA MET A 71 -14.81 -3.17 5.31
C MET A 71 -16.24 -2.83 5.75
N ASP A 72 -17.25 -3.59 5.28
CA ASP A 72 -18.64 -3.42 5.73
C ASP A 72 -18.81 -3.86 7.17
N ALA A 73 -18.24 -5.00 7.55
CA ALA A 73 -18.29 -5.54 8.90
C ALA A 73 -17.55 -4.67 9.93
N ALA A 74 -16.54 -3.91 9.51
CA ALA A 74 -15.81 -2.99 10.38
C ALA A 74 -16.63 -1.76 10.81
N GLY A 75 -17.84 -1.61 10.31
CA GLY A 75 -18.74 -0.48 10.59
C GLY A 75 -18.29 0.82 9.91
N PRO A 76 -18.79 1.98 10.37
CA PRO A 76 -18.41 3.26 9.78
C PRO A 76 -16.90 3.50 9.91
N LEU A 77 -16.19 3.49 8.77
CA LEU A 77 -14.74 3.69 8.74
C LEU A 77 -14.35 5.17 8.89
N GLY A 78 -15.30 6.09 8.67
CA GLY A 78 -15.06 7.52 8.71
C GLY A 78 -14.17 8.00 7.55
N GLU A 79 -13.50 9.13 7.76
CA GLU A 79 -12.66 9.78 6.76
C GLU A 79 -11.18 9.66 7.12
N TRP A 80 -10.32 9.59 6.09
CA TRP A 80 -8.89 9.40 6.21
C TRP A 80 -8.13 10.42 5.38
N ASP A 81 -6.93 10.79 5.82
CA ASP A 81 -6.08 11.73 5.10
C ASP A 81 -5.20 11.03 4.07
N PHE A 82 -4.98 9.72 4.24
CA PHE A 82 -4.25 8.87 3.30
C PHE A 82 -4.79 7.44 3.36
N VAL A 83 -5.00 6.81 2.20
CA VAL A 83 -5.48 5.43 2.08
C VAL A 83 -4.56 4.66 1.14
N SER A 84 -4.10 3.49 1.52
CA SER A 84 -3.39 2.58 0.62
C SER A 84 -4.17 1.29 0.38
N LEU A 85 -4.02 0.70 -0.82
CA LEU A 85 -4.70 -0.51 -1.24
C LEU A 85 -3.73 -1.46 -1.94
N LEU A 86 -3.50 -2.64 -1.33
CA LEU A 86 -2.76 -3.75 -1.93
C LEU A 86 -3.61 -5.01 -1.79
N ILE A 87 -4.22 -5.47 -2.89
CA ILE A 87 -5.14 -6.62 -2.93
C ILE A 87 -5.10 -7.26 -4.33
N GLY A 88 -5.45 -8.53 -4.42
CA GLY A 88 -5.72 -9.22 -5.67
C GLY A 88 -4.85 -10.45 -5.92
N VAL A 89 -3.80 -10.69 -5.14
CA VAL A 89 -2.98 -11.90 -5.30
C VAL A 89 -3.81 -13.16 -5.08
N ASN A 90 -4.72 -13.16 -4.11
CA ASN A 90 -5.58 -14.32 -3.83
C ASN A 90 -6.65 -14.53 -4.90
N ASN A 91 -7.09 -13.47 -5.60
CA ASN A 91 -7.94 -13.63 -6.78
C ASN A 91 -7.17 -14.40 -7.87
N GLN A 92 -5.93 -14.00 -8.18
CA GLN A 92 -5.07 -14.69 -9.15
C GLN A 92 -4.75 -16.12 -8.67
N TYR A 93 -4.32 -16.31 -7.43
CA TYR A 93 -3.95 -17.62 -6.88
C TYR A 93 -5.10 -18.63 -6.90
N ARG A 94 -6.34 -18.16 -6.68
CA ARG A 94 -7.56 -19.00 -6.75
C ARG A 94 -8.11 -19.13 -8.17
N GLY A 95 -7.43 -18.64 -9.20
CA GLY A 95 -7.81 -18.74 -10.62
C GLY A 95 -9.07 -17.95 -10.98
N ARG A 96 -9.38 -16.87 -10.25
CA ARG A 96 -10.47 -15.98 -10.63
C ARG A 96 -10.16 -15.24 -11.92
N SER A 97 -11.18 -14.90 -12.70
CA SER A 97 -10.97 -14.20 -13.96
C SER A 97 -10.46 -12.77 -13.77
N VAL A 98 -9.67 -12.30 -14.71
CA VAL A 98 -9.20 -10.90 -14.76
C VAL A 98 -10.38 -9.93 -14.88
N GLU A 99 -11.47 -10.33 -15.55
CA GLU A 99 -12.64 -9.48 -15.75
C GLU A 99 -13.46 -9.30 -14.47
N ASP A 100 -13.70 -10.38 -13.71
CA ASP A 100 -14.33 -10.28 -12.39
C ASP A 100 -13.49 -9.41 -11.46
N PHE A 101 -12.18 -9.66 -11.44
CA PHE A 101 -11.24 -8.85 -10.66
C PHE A 101 -11.29 -7.36 -11.06
N ARG A 102 -11.40 -7.04 -12.35
CA ARG A 102 -11.54 -5.65 -12.84
C ARG A 102 -12.72 -4.95 -12.19
N SER A 103 -13.87 -5.59 -12.18
CA SER A 103 -15.10 -5.05 -11.60
C SER A 103 -14.96 -4.85 -10.09
N GLU A 104 -14.52 -5.88 -9.36
CA GLU A 104 -14.39 -5.88 -7.91
C GLU A 104 -13.33 -4.87 -7.45
N PHE A 105 -12.16 -4.84 -8.10
CA PHE A 105 -11.09 -3.88 -7.79
C PHE A 105 -11.52 -2.43 -8.06
N SER A 106 -12.28 -2.19 -9.15
CA SER A 106 -12.83 -0.86 -9.44
C SER A 106 -13.78 -0.38 -8.34
N GLY A 107 -14.60 -1.27 -7.78
CA GLY A 107 -15.46 -1.00 -6.63
C GLY A 107 -14.66 -0.65 -5.38
N LEU A 108 -13.65 -1.46 -5.04
CA LEU A 108 -12.78 -1.21 -3.89
C LEU A 108 -12.02 0.11 -4.01
N LEU A 109 -11.51 0.44 -5.21
CA LEU A 109 -10.83 1.72 -5.43
C LEU A 109 -11.79 2.90 -5.26
N THR A 110 -13.05 2.77 -5.69
CA THR A 110 -14.08 3.78 -5.43
C THR A 110 -14.28 3.99 -3.94
N ARG A 111 -14.38 2.92 -3.16
CA ARG A 111 -14.49 2.98 -1.70
C ARG A 111 -13.27 3.64 -1.05
N ALA A 112 -12.06 3.28 -1.49
CA ALA A 112 -10.83 3.89 -0.99
C ALA A 112 -10.78 5.41 -1.25
N ILE A 113 -11.22 5.86 -2.44
CA ILE A 113 -11.32 7.28 -2.78
C ILE A 113 -12.36 7.99 -1.89
N GLN A 114 -13.52 7.37 -1.66
CA GLN A 114 -14.54 7.93 -0.76
C GLN A 114 -14.02 8.08 0.66
N LEU A 115 -13.31 7.07 1.20
CA LEU A 115 -12.67 7.14 2.51
C LEU A 115 -11.59 8.22 2.59
N ALA A 116 -10.94 8.53 1.46
CA ALA A 116 -10.01 9.65 1.32
C ALA A 116 -10.70 11.00 1.02
N ARG A 117 -11.98 11.17 1.36
CA ARG A 117 -12.79 12.37 1.12
C ARG A 117 -12.91 12.75 -0.35
N GLY A 118 -12.97 11.76 -1.24
CA GLY A 118 -13.00 11.98 -2.69
C GLY A 118 -11.65 12.36 -3.32
N ARG A 119 -10.58 12.41 -2.54
CA ARG A 119 -9.25 12.86 -2.97
C ARG A 119 -8.43 11.72 -3.57
N THR A 120 -8.38 11.64 -4.89
CA THR A 120 -7.60 10.62 -5.60
C THR A 120 -6.09 10.74 -5.37
N ASP A 121 -5.60 11.95 -5.12
CA ASP A 121 -4.20 12.23 -4.75
C ASP A 121 -3.83 11.71 -3.34
N ARG A 122 -4.80 11.29 -2.54
CA ARG A 122 -4.63 10.71 -1.21
C ARG A 122 -4.80 9.19 -1.19
N VAL A 123 -4.94 8.58 -2.35
CA VAL A 123 -5.01 7.13 -2.48
C VAL A 123 -3.76 6.60 -3.18
N LEU A 124 -3.18 5.55 -2.63
CA LEU A 124 -2.02 4.86 -3.17
C LEU A 124 -2.33 3.39 -3.39
N VAL A 125 -2.16 2.90 -4.60
CA VAL A 125 -2.31 1.48 -4.94
C VAL A 125 -0.94 0.86 -5.17
N LEU A 126 -0.68 -0.30 -4.55
CA LEU A 126 0.51 -1.10 -4.85
C LEU A 126 0.16 -2.25 -5.79
N ALA A 127 1.09 -2.60 -6.66
CA ALA A 127 1.00 -3.80 -7.50
C ALA A 127 0.89 -5.07 -6.65
N ILE A 128 0.34 -6.14 -7.23
CA ILE A 128 0.49 -7.50 -6.69
C ILE A 128 1.97 -7.89 -6.85
N PRO A 129 2.66 -8.41 -5.80
CA PRO A 129 4.02 -8.92 -5.94
C PRO A 129 4.05 -10.19 -6.79
N ASP A 130 5.15 -10.42 -7.50
CA ASP A 130 5.34 -11.68 -8.20
C ASP A 130 5.83 -12.76 -7.22
N TRP A 131 4.89 -13.55 -6.72
CA TRP A 131 5.20 -14.66 -5.81
C TRP A 131 5.83 -15.87 -6.53
N GLY A 132 5.77 -15.90 -7.87
CA GLY A 132 6.40 -16.93 -8.70
C GLY A 132 7.93 -16.99 -8.57
N VAL A 133 8.56 -15.91 -8.09
CA VAL A 133 10.02 -15.88 -7.84
C VAL A 133 10.43 -16.50 -6.51
N THR A 134 9.46 -16.77 -5.62
CA THR A 134 9.72 -17.25 -4.25
C THR A 134 9.96 -18.78 -4.20
N PRO A 135 10.59 -19.30 -3.13
CA PRO A 135 10.69 -20.75 -2.90
C PRO A 135 9.33 -21.45 -2.86
N PHE A 136 8.28 -20.81 -2.37
CA PHE A 136 6.92 -21.36 -2.34
C PHE A 136 6.40 -21.77 -3.72
N ALA A 137 6.90 -21.16 -4.79
CA ALA A 137 6.57 -21.49 -6.17
C ALA A 137 7.41 -22.65 -6.75
N GLU A 138 8.17 -23.36 -5.92
CA GLU A 138 8.89 -24.55 -6.37
C GLU A 138 7.91 -25.62 -6.89
N GLY A 139 8.24 -26.24 -8.03
CA GLY A 139 7.38 -27.18 -8.73
C GLY A 139 6.18 -26.59 -9.47
N ARG A 140 5.98 -25.26 -9.43
CA ARG A 140 4.91 -24.58 -10.16
C ARG A 140 5.43 -23.95 -11.47
N ASN A 141 4.52 -23.64 -12.37
CA ASN A 141 4.86 -22.93 -13.60
C ASN A 141 5.05 -21.42 -13.29
N ARG A 142 6.29 -21.04 -12.95
CA ARG A 142 6.67 -19.67 -12.60
C ARG A 142 6.41 -18.66 -13.71
N ALA A 143 6.58 -19.06 -14.97
CA ALA A 143 6.32 -18.17 -16.11
C ALA A 143 4.82 -17.86 -16.26
N ASN A 144 3.97 -18.86 -16.02
CA ASN A 144 2.52 -18.64 -16.02
C ASN A 144 2.10 -17.73 -14.86
N ILE A 145 2.63 -17.95 -13.66
CA ILE A 145 2.37 -17.07 -12.50
C ILE A 145 2.74 -15.63 -12.83
N ALA A 146 3.94 -15.39 -13.37
CA ALA A 146 4.39 -14.06 -13.76
C ALA A 146 3.44 -13.41 -14.79
N THR A 147 3.02 -14.17 -15.81
CA THR A 147 2.08 -13.69 -16.84
C THR A 147 0.73 -13.29 -16.24
N GLU A 148 0.18 -14.12 -15.35
CA GLU A 148 -1.10 -13.85 -14.71
C GLU A 148 -1.00 -12.64 -13.77
N VAL A 149 0.04 -12.55 -12.93
CA VAL A 149 0.30 -11.39 -12.06
C VAL A 149 0.42 -10.10 -12.88
N ASP A 150 1.12 -10.15 -14.02
CA ASP A 150 1.24 -9.00 -14.92
C ASP A 150 -0.11 -8.58 -15.52
N ALA A 151 -0.99 -9.54 -15.87
CA ALA A 151 -2.33 -9.25 -16.36
C ALA A 151 -3.19 -8.54 -15.30
N PHE A 152 -3.18 -9.03 -14.05
CA PHE A 152 -3.88 -8.39 -12.93
C PHE A 152 -3.32 -6.99 -12.64
N ASN A 153 -2.01 -6.82 -12.64
CA ASN A 153 -1.36 -5.53 -12.43
C ASN A 153 -1.62 -4.54 -13.57
N ALA A 154 -1.71 -5.00 -14.82
CA ALA A 154 -2.10 -4.17 -15.95
C ALA A 154 -3.51 -3.58 -15.77
N VAL A 155 -4.47 -4.38 -15.30
CA VAL A 155 -5.82 -3.93 -14.97
C VAL A 155 -5.81 -2.89 -13.87
N LYS A 156 -5.10 -3.16 -12.75
CA LYS A 156 -4.97 -2.20 -11.63
C LYS A 156 -4.38 -0.87 -12.10
N ARG A 157 -3.30 -0.94 -12.88
CA ARG A 157 -2.61 0.25 -13.42
C ARG A 157 -3.54 1.07 -14.31
N ALA A 158 -4.28 0.43 -15.22
CA ALA A 158 -5.21 1.10 -16.12
C ALA A 158 -6.34 1.80 -15.36
N ILE A 159 -6.94 1.13 -14.36
CA ILE A 159 -8.00 1.71 -13.52
C ILE A 159 -7.46 2.89 -12.70
N CYS A 160 -6.28 2.76 -12.09
CA CYS A 160 -5.64 3.84 -11.35
C CYS A 160 -5.37 5.05 -12.25
N ALA A 161 -4.81 4.83 -13.42
CA ALA A 161 -4.53 5.90 -14.40
C ALA A 161 -5.79 6.64 -14.83
N SER A 162 -6.87 5.93 -15.13
CA SER A 162 -8.16 6.54 -15.53
C SER A 162 -8.81 7.39 -14.44
N ARG A 163 -8.41 7.18 -13.17
CA ARG A 163 -8.95 7.89 -12.00
C ARG A 163 -7.97 8.88 -11.37
N GLY A 164 -6.77 9.06 -11.91
CA GLY A 164 -5.73 9.92 -11.35
C GLY A 164 -5.17 9.42 -10.00
N VAL A 165 -5.30 8.13 -9.71
CA VAL A 165 -4.76 7.49 -8.51
C VAL A 165 -3.33 7.01 -8.74
N ALA A 166 -2.48 7.17 -7.74
CA ALA A 166 -1.10 6.69 -7.80
C ALA A 166 -1.02 5.16 -7.78
N PHE A 167 -0.18 4.61 -8.66
CA PHE A 167 0.15 3.19 -8.70
C PHE A 167 1.66 2.99 -8.52
N VAL A 168 2.04 2.16 -7.55
CA VAL A 168 3.44 1.80 -7.27
C VAL A 168 3.68 0.37 -7.68
N ASP A 169 4.63 0.17 -8.60
CA ASP A 169 4.98 -1.16 -9.08
C ASP A 169 6.00 -1.84 -8.16
N ILE A 170 5.50 -2.60 -7.20
CA ILE A 170 6.35 -3.43 -6.33
C ILE A 170 6.62 -4.82 -6.92
N SER A 171 6.01 -5.20 -8.05
CA SER A 171 6.28 -6.48 -8.70
C SER A 171 7.72 -6.55 -9.20
N ALA A 172 8.24 -5.45 -9.73
CA ALA A 172 9.65 -5.34 -10.12
C ALA A 172 10.60 -5.51 -8.92
N VAL A 173 10.24 -4.95 -7.76
CA VAL A 173 11.00 -5.11 -6.50
C VAL A 173 10.97 -6.57 -6.05
N SER A 174 9.80 -7.21 -6.11
CA SER A 174 9.63 -8.63 -5.76
C SER A 174 10.47 -9.53 -6.68
N ARG A 175 10.49 -9.28 -7.98
CA ARG A 175 11.33 -10.04 -8.94
C ARG A 175 12.82 -9.90 -8.66
N LYS A 176 13.25 -8.74 -8.15
CA LYS A 176 14.66 -8.51 -7.80
C LYS A 176 15.09 -9.23 -6.53
N PHE A 177 14.24 -9.29 -5.50
CA PHE A 177 14.61 -9.70 -4.17
C PHE A 177 13.85 -10.94 -3.65
N GLY A 178 12.68 -11.26 -4.21
CA GLY A 178 11.77 -12.29 -3.70
C GLY A 178 12.28 -13.72 -3.79
N GLY A 179 13.38 -13.99 -4.52
CA GLY A 179 14.07 -15.28 -4.50
C GLY A 179 15.14 -15.42 -3.41
N GLN A 180 15.39 -14.37 -2.64
CA GLN A 180 16.44 -14.34 -1.61
C GLN A 180 15.86 -14.68 -0.23
N PRO A 181 16.31 -15.76 0.44
CA PRO A 181 15.77 -16.14 1.75
C PRO A 181 15.81 -15.03 2.80
N THR A 182 16.82 -14.16 2.77
CA THR A 182 16.96 -13.02 3.69
C THR A 182 15.90 -11.93 3.51
N HIS A 183 15.14 -11.97 2.43
CA HIS A 183 14.07 -11.03 2.11
C HIS A 183 12.67 -11.62 2.31
N LEU A 184 12.58 -12.87 2.71
CA LEU A 184 11.32 -13.57 2.94
C LEU A 184 11.10 -13.87 4.42
N ALA A 185 9.86 -14.08 4.79
CA ALA A 185 9.48 -14.71 6.04
C ALA A 185 9.82 -16.23 6.01
N ASP A 186 9.70 -16.90 7.14
CA ASP A 186 10.08 -18.31 7.30
C ASP A 186 9.25 -19.27 6.42
N ASP A 187 8.10 -18.84 5.94
CA ASP A 187 7.22 -19.62 5.05
C ASP A 187 7.72 -19.67 3.59
N GLY A 188 8.77 -18.92 3.26
CA GLY A 188 9.35 -18.86 1.91
C GLY A 188 8.42 -18.25 0.84
N LEU A 189 7.37 -17.53 1.26
CA LEU A 189 6.39 -16.87 0.41
C LEU A 189 6.26 -15.37 0.72
N HIS A 190 5.90 -15.06 1.97
CA HIS A 190 5.63 -13.69 2.36
C HIS A 190 6.91 -12.89 2.53
N PRO A 191 6.86 -11.57 2.29
CA PRO A 191 8.03 -10.70 2.49
C PRO A 191 8.48 -10.69 3.94
N GLY A 192 9.79 -10.80 4.14
CA GLY A 192 10.43 -10.48 5.40
C GLY A 192 10.64 -8.96 5.56
N PRO A 193 11.18 -8.54 6.72
CA PRO A 193 11.40 -7.11 7.02
C PRO A 193 12.22 -6.37 5.95
N ALA A 194 13.21 -7.04 5.35
CA ALA A 194 14.07 -6.44 4.33
C ALA A 194 13.29 -6.12 3.05
N LEU A 195 12.44 -7.04 2.57
CA LEU A 195 11.63 -6.82 1.37
C LEU A 195 10.52 -5.78 1.61
N TYR A 196 9.89 -5.81 2.78
CA TYR A 196 8.90 -4.78 3.16
C TYR A 196 9.52 -3.38 3.24
N LEU A 197 10.78 -3.28 3.67
CA LEU A 197 11.49 -2.01 3.65
C LEU A 197 11.68 -1.48 2.22
N GLU A 198 12.01 -2.34 1.25
CA GLU A 198 12.11 -1.95 -0.16
C GLU A 198 10.76 -1.52 -0.74
N TRP A 199 9.66 -2.20 -0.39
CA TRP A 199 8.31 -1.79 -0.80
C TRP A 199 7.95 -0.42 -0.21
N ALA A 200 8.24 -0.20 1.07
CA ALA A 200 8.01 1.09 1.72
C ALA A 200 8.82 2.22 1.07
N ARG A 201 10.08 1.96 0.69
CA ARG A 201 10.92 2.90 -0.06
C ARG A 201 10.33 3.25 -1.42
N ALA A 202 9.86 2.25 -2.17
CA ALA A 202 9.20 2.48 -3.45
C ALA A 202 7.92 3.32 -3.30
N ALA A 203 7.13 3.06 -2.27
CA ALA A 203 5.90 3.79 -1.97
C ALA A 203 6.17 5.23 -1.47
N ARG A 204 7.26 5.43 -0.69
CA ARG A 204 7.59 6.71 -0.04
C ARG A 204 7.70 7.87 -1.03
N SER A 205 8.45 7.70 -2.12
CA SER A 205 8.66 8.79 -3.10
C SER A 205 7.35 9.27 -3.70
N VAL A 206 6.45 8.34 -4.00
CA VAL A 206 5.14 8.63 -4.57
C VAL A 206 4.19 9.23 -3.54
N ALA A 207 4.14 8.69 -2.31
CA ALA A 207 3.31 9.20 -1.24
C ALA A 207 3.73 10.61 -0.81
N ARG A 208 5.05 10.83 -0.63
CA ARG A 208 5.60 12.14 -0.24
C ARG A 208 5.21 13.25 -1.20
N ALA A 209 5.25 13.00 -2.51
CA ALA A 209 4.90 14.00 -3.52
C ALA A 209 3.41 14.42 -3.50
N ARG A 210 2.55 13.66 -2.80
CA ARG A 210 1.11 13.87 -2.74
C ARG A 210 0.60 14.35 -1.38
N LEU A 211 1.44 14.30 -0.36
CA LEU A 211 1.05 14.66 1.00
C LEU A 211 1.47 16.11 1.34
N PRO A 212 0.72 16.82 2.23
CA PRO A 212 1.11 18.15 2.68
C PRO A 212 2.47 18.10 3.37
N GLY A 213 3.32 19.08 3.09
CA GLY A 213 4.69 19.14 3.63
C GLY A 213 5.72 18.33 2.84
N GLY A 214 5.29 17.54 1.82
CA GLY A 214 6.20 16.72 1.02
C GLY A 214 6.95 17.46 -0.09
N MET A 215 6.47 18.64 -0.50
CA MET A 215 7.26 19.54 -1.34
C MET A 215 8.17 20.34 -0.42
N GLY A 216 9.50 20.16 -0.57
CA GLY A 216 10.49 20.94 0.14
C GLY A 216 10.14 22.42 0.05
N ARG A 217 10.22 23.14 1.17
CA ARG A 217 10.27 24.60 1.12
C ARG A 217 11.46 24.94 0.22
N GLU A 218 11.20 25.39 -0.99
CA GLU A 218 12.19 26.15 -1.71
C GLU A 218 12.57 27.31 -0.79
N TRP A 219 13.80 27.30 -0.33
CA TRP A 219 14.41 28.46 0.29
C TRP A 219 14.50 29.51 -0.82
N GLY A 220 13.49 30.39 -0.89
CA GLY A 220 13.60 31.66 -1.59
C GLY A 220 14.70 32.44 -0.88
N GLY A 221 15.90 32.40 -1.44
CA GLY A 221 16.96 33.32 -1.09
C GLY A 221 16.62 34.69 -1.69
N GLU A 222 16.52 35.66 -0.84
CA GLU A 222 16.93 37.05 -1.13
C GLU A 222 18.09 37.39 -0.23
#